data_bee3abddf6948c86ba31f5fcf130b796
#
_entry.id   bee3abddf6948c86ba31f5fcf130b796
#
_cell.length_a   1.000
_cell.length_b   1.000
_cell.length_c   1.000
_cell.angle_alpha   90.00
_cell.angle_beta   90.00
_cell.angle_gamma   90.00
#
_symmetry.space_group_name_H-M   'P 1'
#
loop_
_entity.id
_entity.type
_entity.pdbx_description
1 polymer ?
#
loop_
_entity_poly.entity_id
_entity_poly.type
_entity_poly.pdbx_seq_one_letter_code
_entity_poly.pdbx_strand_id
1 'polypeptide(L)'
;DFLFQVLSFGAEGADSASLEAVNLVIGELAGTLPKMRPPAAITAMAPGRWTIAVAGVPTHELVYEPVAGAAGAQAAAPLVDGSPEASSSSGAAASSAVAPSVAPGSPGRLVIVIDDVGANLNAAKELLALDFPVTLAIWPKSAHAKACAELAHSAGREVMVHQPMEPVSYPRNKPGPGAIFVSMNTADIRAAVEANLQLVPYAVGLTNHMGCKLTQDRRAVSAVLEALRGRNLFVLDSVTHDHSVFYALARQQGFPALKRDL
;
A
#
# COMPACT_ATOMS: atom_id res chain seq x y z
N ASP A 1 -14.67 11.58 -5.54
CA ASP A 1 -14.76 10.68 -4.37
C ASP A 1 -13.36 10.21 -4.07
N PHE A 2 -12.81 10.56 -2.91
CA PHE A 2 -11.52 10.07 -2.45
C PHE A 2 -11.76 8.86 -1.56
N LEU A 3 -11.11 7.76 -1.88
CA LEU A 3 -11.07 6.60 -0.99
C LEU A 3 -9.80 6.72 -0.15
N PHE A 4 -9.96 6.78 1.17
CA PHE A 4 -8.82 6.74 2.09
C PHE A 4 -8.52 5.29 2.46
N GLN A 5 -7.27 4.87 2.31
CA GLN A 5 -6.81 3.61 2.87
C GLN A 5 -5.83 3.91 4.00
N VAL A 6 -6.13 3.40 5.18
CA VAL A 6 -5.22 3.47 6.34
C VAL A 6 -4.59 2.10 6.50
N LEU A 7 -3.26 2.07 6.40
CA LEU A 7 -2.49 0.86 6.61
C LEU A 7 -1.84 0.92 7.99
N SER A 8 -2.19 0.00 8.86
CA SER A 8 -1.45 -0.20 10.09
C SER A 8 -0.48 -1.37 9.93
N PHE A 9 0.75 -1.18 10.34
CA PHE A 9 1.70 -2.27 10.52
C PHE A 9 1.71 -2.61 12.00
N GLY A 10 1.09 -3.74 12.37
CA GLY A 10 1.16 -4.26 13.73
C GLY A 10 2.59 -4.62 14.06
N ALA A 11 3.16 -4.06 15.12
CA ALA A 11 4.34 -4.61 15.77
C ALA A 11 3.88 -5.82 16.60
N GLU A 12 4.53 -6.96 16.46
CA GLU A 12 4.36 -8.06 17.42
C GLU A 12 4.70 -7.51 18.83
N GLY A 13 3.73 -7.55 19.74
CA GLY A 13 3.89 -7.03 21.11
C GLY A 13 3.31 -5.64 21.30
N ALA A 14 2.13 -5.34 20.78
CA ALA A 14 1.44 -4.08 20.99
C ALA A 14 1.16 -3.84 22.47
N ASP A 15 1.90 -2.90 23.05
CA ASP A 15 1.66 -2.34 24.38
C ASP A 15 0.77 -1.07 24.26
N SER A 16 0.46 -0.48 25.42
CA SER A 16 -0.32 0.76 25.49
C SER A 16 0.31 1.92 24.70
N ALA A 17 1.62 1.93 24.51
CA ALA A 17 2.35 2.97 23.78
C ALA A 17 2.03 2.97 22.29
N SER A 18 1.75 1.81 21.69
CA SER A 18 1.37 1.72 20.28
C SER A 18 -0.02 2.31 20.03
N LEU A 19 -0.98 2.10 20.93
CA LEU A 19 -2.31 2.70 20.83
C LEU A 19 -2.25 4.23 21.06
N GLU A 20 -1.38 4.72 21.94
CA GLU A 20 -1.16 6.15 22.13
C GLU A 20 -0.60 6.82 20.87
N ALA A 21 0.34 6.19 20.18
CA ALA A 21 0.87 6.69 18.92
C ALA A 21 -0.21 6.77 17.83
N VAL A 22 -1.05 5.74 17.72
CA VAL A 22 -2.21 5.75 16.80
C VAL A 22 -3.19 6.86 17.18
N ASN A 23 -3.53 7.04 18.48
CA ASN A 23 -4.42 8.09 18.93
C ASN A 23 -3.87 9.50 18.63
N LEU A 24 -2.55 9.70 18.67
CA LEU A 24 -1.92 10.97 18.31
C LEU A 24 -2.17 11.30 16.83
N VAL A 25 -1.89 10.35 15.93
CA VAL A 25 -2.14 10.52 14.48
C VAL A 25 -3.62 10.74 14.19
N ILE A 26 -4.50 9.99 14.84
CA ILE A 26 -5.95 10.18 14.72
C ILE A 26 -6.37 11.59 15.21
N GLY A 27 -5.75 12.10 16.26
CA GLY A 27 -5.98 13.45 16.76
C GLY A 27 -5.59 14.54 15.73
N GLU A 28 -4.46 14.38 15.06
CA GLU A 28 -4.03 15.27 13.98
C GLU A 28 -4.96 15.21 12.78
N LEU A 29 -5.36 14.00 12.36
CA LEU A 29 -6.38 13.79 11.33
C LEU A 29 -7.69 14.50 11.70
N ALA A 30 -8.17 14.36 12.93
CA ALA A 30 -9.39 15.00 13.41
C ALA A 30 -9.34 16.55 13.32
N GLY A 31 -8.14 17.14 13.44
CA GLY A 31 -7.92 18.58 13.27
C GLY A 31 -7.89 19.02 11.80
N THR A 32 -7.55 18.15 10.89
CA THR A 32 -7.28 18.45 9.48
C THR A 32 -8.47 18.12 8.58
N LEU A 33 -9.15 16.99 8.80
CA LEU A 33 -10.25 16.51 7.96
C LEU A 33 -11.42 17.53 7.80
N PRO A 34 -11.82 18.32 8.83
CA PRO A 34 -12.89 19.30 8.66
C PRO A 34 -12.56 20.44 7.69
N LYS A 35 -11.25 20.67 7.41
CA LYS A 35 -10.78 21.70 6.46
C LYS A 35 -10.84 21.23 5.01
N MET A 36 -11.06 19.95 4.75
CA MET A 36 -11.16 19.37 3.41
C MET A 36 -12.50 19.74 2.74
N ARG A 37 -12.56 19.60 1.42
CA ARG A 37 -13.79 19.82 0.63
C ARG A 37 -14.06 18.62 -0.28
N PRO A 38 -15.12 17.81 -0.02
CA PRO A 38 -16.09 17.97 1.07
C PRO A 38 -15.46 17.73 2.44
N PRO A 39 -16.00 18.34 3.51
CA PRO A 39 -15.47 18.19 4.86
C PRO A 39 -15.57 16.73 5.30
N ALA A 40 -14.53 16.24 5.90
CA ALA A 40 -14.49 14.91 6.53
C ALA A 40 -14.34 15.05 8.04
N ALA A 41 -14.77 14.05 8.77
CA ALA A 41 -14.61 13.97 10.21
C ALA A 41 -14.22 12.55 10.62
N ILE A 42 -13.41 12.45 11.67
CA ILE A 42 -13.09 11.17 12.30
C ILE A 42 -13.68 11.18 13.71
N THR A 43 -14.35 10.11 14.08
CA THR A 43 -15.02 9.96 15.38
C THR A 43 -14.59 8.66 16.03
N ALA A 44 -14.12 8.72 17.27
CA ALA A 44 -13.83 7.54 18.07
C ALA A 44 -15.14 6.82 18.44
N MET A 45 -15.21 5.52 18.17
CA MET A 45 -16.36 4.65 18.51
C MET A 45 -16.09 3.79 19.75
N ALA A 46 -14.84 3.37 19.92
CA ALA A 46 -14.35 2.59 21.05
C ALA A 46 -12.82 2.71 21.09
N PRO A 47 -12.13 2.29 22.16
CA PRO A 47 -10.68 2.19 22.14
C PRO A 47 -10.20 1.36 20.95
N GLY A 48 -9.34 1.95 20.11
CA GLY A 48 -8.84 1.32 18.89
C GLY A 48 -9.83 1.27 17.73
N ARG A 49 -10.97 1.94 17.80
CA ARG A 49 -11.96 1.99 16.71
C ARG A 49 -12.40 3.42 16.42
N TRP A 50 -12.37 3.80 15.17
CA TRP A 50 -12.80 5.12 14.70
C TRP A 50 -13.60 5.00 13.40
N THR A 51 -14.50 5.94 13.18
CA THR A 51 -15.24 6.07 11.92
C THR A 51 -14.83 7.36 11.23
N ILE A 52 -14.53 7.28 9.93
CA ILE A 52 -14.38 8.46 9.08
C ILE A 52 -15.69 8.68 8.33
N ALA A 53 -16.22 9.92 8.43
CA ALA A 53 -17.38 10.35 7.67
C ALA A 53 -16.97 11.49 6.72
N VAL A 54 -17.40 11.43 5.46
CA VAL A 54 -17.21 12.50 4.47
C VAL A 54 -18.55 13.13 4.18
N ALA A 55 -18.65 14.46 4.32
CA ALA A 55 -19.92 15.19 4.21
C ALA A 55 -21.04 14.61 5.10
N GLY A 56 -20.68 14.12 6.29
CA GLY A 56 -21.62 13.52 7.24
C GLY A 56 -22.02 12.06 6.94
N VAL A 57 -21.53 11.47 5.86
CA VAL A 57 -21.80 10.06 5.52
C VAL A 57 -20.64 9.20 6.00
N PRO A 58 -20.85 8.17 6.85
CA PRO A 58 -19.79 7.22 7.22
C PRO A 58 -19.25 6.52 5.97
N THR A 59 -17.95 6.58 5.79
CA THR A 59 -17.28 6.03 4.60
C THR A 59 -16.28 4.93 4.95
N HIS A 60 -15.66 4.99 6.14
CA HIS A 60 -14.64 4.04 6.58
C HIS A 60 -14.73 3.80 8.09
N GLU A 61 -14.41 2.60 8.48
CA GLU A 61 -14.13 2.24 9.87
C GLU A 61 -12.64 1.92 9.99
N LEU A 62 -11.97 2.53 10.97
CA LEU A 62 -10.59 2.25 11.34
C LEU A 62 -10.59 1.39 12.59
N VAL A 63 -9.93 0.24 12.52
CA VAL A 63 -9.81 -0.68 13.66
C VAL A 63 -8.34 -0.93 13.93
N TYR A 64 -7.90 -0.64 15.15
CA TYR A 64 -6.60 -1.05 15.65
C TYR A 64 -6.77 -2.34 16.46
N GLU A 65 -6.23 -3.42 15.97
CA GLU A 65 -6.16 -4.70 16.69
C GLU A 65 -4.69 -4.99 17.03
N PRO A 66 -4.33 -5.04 18.33
CA PRO A 66 -3.00 -5.48 18.71
C PRO A 66 -2.81 -6.93 18.25
N VAL A 67 -1.78 -7.21 17.47
CA VAL A 67 -1.44 -8.58 17.10
C VAL A 67 -1.04 -9.33 18.36
N ALA A 68 -1.89 -10.27 18.81
CA ALA A 68 -1.57 -11.14 19.93
C ALA A 68 -0.32 -11.93 19.59
N GLY A 69 0.76 -11.70 20.33
CA GLY A 69 2.01 -12.45 20.18
C GLY A 69 1.72 -13.94 20.28
N ALA A 70 2.21 -14.72 19.33
CA ALA A 70 2.17 -16.18 19.36
C ALA A 70 2.95 -16.67 20.58
N ALA A 71 2.25 -16.89 21.69
CA ALA A 71 2.78 -17.64 22.83
C ALA A 71 2.83 -19.12 22.41
N GLY A 72 4.04 -19.63 22.18
CA GLY A 72 4.28 -21.07 22.10
C GLY A 72 4.93 -21.58 20.83
N ALA A 73 6.18 -21.22 20.57
CA ALA A 73 7.08 -22.10 19.84
C ALA A 73 8.22 -22.50 20.79
N GLN A 74 8.13 -23.74 21.27
CA GLN A 74 9.17 -24.36 22.08
C GLN A 74 10.51 -24.37 21.38
N ALA A 75 11.53 -23.94 22.10
CA ALA A 75 12.94 -24.01 21.70
C ALA A 75 13.34 -25.47 21.38
N ALA A 76 13.77 -25.70 20.16
CA ALA A 76 14.58 -26.86 19.82
C ALA A 76 16.05 -26.47 19.93
N ALA A 77 16.77 -27.25 20.75
CA ALA A 77 18.17 -27.08 21.08
C ALA A 77 19.10 -27.28 19.87
N PRO A 78 20.33 -26.73 19.91
CA PRO A 78 21.26 -26.75 18.79
C PRO A 78 22.01 -28.08 18.69
N LEU A 79 22.16 -28.57 17.48
CA LEU A 79 23.20 -29.57 17.16
C LEU A 79 24.42 -28.85 16.59
N VAL A 80 25.53 -29.03 17.28
CA VAL A 80 26.86 -28.60 16.89
C VAL A 80 27.46 -29.57 15.86
N ASP A 81 28.20 -29.09 14.93
CA ASP A 81 29.59 -29.40 14.60
C ASP A 81 29.90 -29.38 13.09
N GLY A 82 31.06 -28.82 12.75
CA GLY A 82 31.80 -29.11 11.52
C GLY A 82 32.17 -27.95 10.61
N SER A 83 33.13 -27.10 10.98
CA SER A 83 34.00 -26.38 10.00
C SER A 83 35.13 -27.29 9.52
N PRO A 84 35.99 -26.98 8.52
CA PRO A 84 36.27 -25.69 7.88
C PRO A 84 36.49 -25.72 6.33
N GLU A 85 36.65 -24.65 5.71
CA GLU A 85 37.76 -24.12 4.92
C GLU A 85 37.37 -23.27 3.67
N ALA A 86 38.16 -22.28 3.51
CA ALA A 86 38.14 -21.13 2.65
C ALA A 86 38.22 -21.42 1.14
N SER A 87 37.62 -20.53 0.35
CA SER A 87 38.35 -19.86 -0.74
C SER A 87 37.61 -18.62 -1.27
N SER A 88 38.41 -17.61 -1.46
CA SER A 88 38.15 -16.27 -1.97
C SER A 88 37.68 -16.24 -3.41
N SER A 89 36.71 -15.36 -3.74
CA SER A 89 36.79 -14.51 -4.93
C SER A 89 35.77 -13.34 -4.90
N SER A 90 36.30 -12.20 -5.24
CA SER A 90 35.77 -10.87 -5.40
C SER A 90 34.52 -10.72 -6.28
N GLY A 91 33.65 -9.76 -5.90
CA GLY A 91 33.05 -8.93 -6.93
C GLY A 91 31.55 -8.73 -6.84
N ALA A 92 31.18 -7.46 -6.77
CA ALA A 92 29.88 -6.86 -6.99
C ALA A 92 28.93 -6.77 -5.79
N ALA A 93 28.95 -5.61 -5.17
CA ALA A 93 27.96 -5.15 -4.21
C ALA A 93 26.61 -4.99 -4.91
N ALA A 94 25.77 -6.00 -4.84
CA ALA A 94 24.33 -5.85 -5.01
C ALA A 94 23.78 -5.22 -3.73
N SER A 95 23.35 -3.96 -3.83
CA SER A 95 22.58 -3.30 -2.78
C SER A 95 21.30 -4.11 -2.54
N SER A 96 21.36 -5.00 -1.58
CA SER A 96 20.20 -5.73 -1.07
C SER A 96 19.36 -4.72 -0.31
N ALA A 97 18.24 -4.29 -0.88
CA ALA A 97 17.20 -3.58 -0.16
C ALA A 97 16.62 -4.55 0.89
N VAL A 98 17.22 -4.53 2.08
CA VAL A 98 16.72 -5.24 3.25
C VAL A 98 15.40 -4.57 3.62
N ALA A 99 14.30 -5.30 3.51
CA ALA A 99 13.05 -4.90 4.13
C ALA A 99 13.36 -4.59 5.62
N PRO A 100 12.93 -3.45 6.17
CA PRO A 100 13.25 -3.13 7.54
C PRO A 100 12.63 -4.20 8.46
N SER A 101 13.48 -4.98 9.10
CA SER A 101 13.06 -5.85 10.19
C SER A 101 12.78 -4.94 11.38
N VAL A 102 11.53 -4.87 11.78
CA VAL A 102 11.13 -4.11 12.97
C VAL A 102 11.62 -4.88 14.18
N ALA A 103 12.50 -4.28 14.97
CA ALA A 103 13.00 -4.87 16.21
C ALA A 103 11.84 -5.01 17.23
N PRO A 104 11.80 -6.09 18.03
CA PRO A 104 10.82 -6.21 19.09
C PRO A 104 10.87 -4.99 20.05
N GLY A 105 9.70 -4.34 20.28
CA GLY A 105 9.62 -3.15 21.12
C GLY A 105 9.71 -1.81 20.38
N SER A 106 9.81 -1.79 19.05
CA SER A 106 9.68 -0.54 18.29
C SER A 106 8.24 -0.04 18.32
N PRO A 107 8.02 1.28 18.44
CA PRO A 107 6.67 1.84 18.37
C PRO A 107 6.01 1.46 17.05
N GLY A 108 4.71 1.14 17.08
CA GLY A 108 3.94 0.85 15.89
C GLY A 108 4.04 2.00 14.88
N ARG A 109 4.12 1.69 13.59
CA ARG A 109 4.19 2.68 12.52
C ARG A 109 2.89 2.63 11.73
N LEU A 110 2.24 3.79 11.59
CA LEU A 110 1.08 3.96 10.74
C LEU A 110 1.53 4.52 9.38
N VAL A 111 1.11 3.87 8.30
CA VAL A 111 1.30 4.35 6.93
C VAL A 111 -0.06 4.69 6.35
N ILE A 112 -0.21 5.92 5.85
CA ILE A 112 -1.43 6.41 5.24
C ILE A 112 -1.21 6.52 3.74
N VAL A 113 -2.03 5.80 2.96
CA VAL A 113 -2.05 5.87 1.50
C VAL A 113 -3.37 6.48 1.07
N ILE A 114 -3.32 7.51 0.24
CA ILE A 114 -4.48 8.16 -0.34
C ILE A 114 -4.64 7.69 -1.77
N ASP A 115 -5.72 6.95 -2.03
CA ASP A 115 -6.04 6.38 -3.33
C ASP A 115 -6.75 7.39 -4.26
N ASP A 116 -6.92 7.02 -5.53
CA ASP A 116 -7.66 7.76 -6.57
C ASP A 116 -7.18 9.20 -6.81
N VAL A 117 -5.92 9.50 -6.47
CA VAL A 117 -5.32 10.81 -6.70
C VAL A 117 -5.05 11.02 -8.20
N GLY A 118 -5.22 12.25 -8.67
CA GLY A 118 -4.84 12.64 -10.04
C GLY A 118 -5.95 13.37 -10.82
N ALA A 119 -7.20 13.31 -10.38
CA ALA A 119 -8.30 14.03 -11.04
C ALA A 119 -8.33 15.53 -10.70
N ASN A 120 -7.85 15.91 -9.52
CA ASN A 120 -7.88 17.26 -8.99
C ASN A 120 -6.54 17.67 -8.39
N LEU A 121 -5.84 18.59 -9.06
CA LEU A 121 -4.53 19.07 -8.62
C LEU A 121 -4.58 19.87 -7.31
N ASN A 122 -5.67 20.60 -7.05
CA ASN A 122 -5.79 21.36 -5.80
C ASN A 122 -5.98 20.42 -4.60
N ALA A 123 -6.75 19.36 -4.77
CA ALA A 123 -6.86 18.33 -3.73
C ALA A 123 -5.51 17.67 -3.44
N ALA A 124 -4.71 17.37 -4.46
CA ALA A 124 -3.35 16.86 -4.24
C ALA A 124 -2.48 17.85 -3.44
N LYS A 125 -2.57 19.16 -3.72
CA LYS A 125 -1.85 20.20 -2.95
C LYS A 125 -2.32 20.25 -1.49
N GLU A 126 -3.61 20.12 -1.23
CA GLU A 126 -4.17 20.08 0.12
C GLU A 126 -3.65 18.85 0.91
N LEU A 127 -3.58 17.68 0.27
CA LEU A 127 -3.01 16.48 0.87
C LEU A 127 -1.51 16.61 1.17
N LEU A 128 -0.77 17.28 0.29
CA LEU A 128 0.67 17.51 0.49
C LEU A 128 0.97 18.57 1.55
N ALA A 129 0.00 19.42 1.90
CA ALA A 129 0.11 20.41 2.97
C ALA A 129 -0.17 19.84 4.37
N LEU A 130 -0.50 18.54 4.48
CA LEU A 130 -0.65 17.87 5.77
C LEU A 130 0.69 17.84 6.51
N ASP A 131 0.67 18.04 7.81
CA ASP A 131 1.82 18.07 8.70
C ASP A 131 2.40 16.68 9.03
N PHE A 132 1.75 15.62 8.57
CA PHE A 132 2.22 14.24 8.64
C PHE A 132 2.42 13.63 7.24
N PRO A 133 3.26 12.58 7.11
CA PRO A 133 3.54 11.95 5.83
C PRO A 133 2.34 11.14 5.32
N VAL A 134 2.00 11.35 4.03
CA VAL A 134 1.06 10.54 3.28
C VAL A 134 1.70 10.06 1.98
N THR A 135 1.34 8.87 1.53
CA THR A 135 1.70 8.34 0.21
C THR A 135 0.53 8.56 -0.74
N LEU A 136 0.79 9.09 -1.93
CA LEU A 136 -0.26 9.32 -2.93
C LEU A 136 -0.29 8.17 -3.95
N ALA A 137 -1.38 7.41 -3.98
CA ALA A 137 -1.64 6.41 -5.01
C ALA A 137 -2.39 7.08 -6.16
N ILE A 138 -1.68 7.25 -7.29
CA ILE A 138 -2.12 8.08 -8.40
C ILE A 138 -2.68 7.21 -9.51
N TRP A 139 -3.88 7.55 -9.97
CA TRP A 139 -4.51 6.93 -11.13
C TRP A 139 -3.81 7.38 -12.43
N PRO A 140 -3.17 6.45 -13.20
CA PRO A 140 -2.25 6.82 -14.27
C PRO A 140 -2.87 7.65 -15.39
N LYS A 141 -4.11 7.37 -15.77
CA LYS A 141 -4.81 8.08 -16.86
C LYS A 141 -5.76 9.17 -16.37
N SER A 142 -5.56 9.67 -15.17
CA SER A 142 -6.27 10.85 -14.67
C SER A 142 -5.70 12.14 -15.30
N ALA A 143 -6.51 13.21 -15.29
CA ALA A 143 -6.19 14.47 -15.98
C ALA A 143 -4.88 15.11 -15.51
N HIS A 144 -4.51 14.93 -14.25
CA HIS A 144 -3.34 15.56 -13.62
C HIS A 144 -2.35 14.54 -13.03
N ALA A 145 -2.38 13.27 -13.48
CA ALA A 145 -1.54 12.21 -12.90
C ALA A 145 -0.08 12.62 -12.77
N LYS A 146 0.54 13.02 -13.87
CA LYS A 146 1.94 13.44 -13.91
C LYS A 146 2.22 14.64 -13.00
N ALA A 147 1.37 15.67 -13.05
CA ALA A 147 1.55 16.87 -12.23
C ALA A 147 1.40 16.57 -10.72
N CYS A 148 0.48 15.67 -10.33
CA CYS A 148 0.35 15.22 -8.95
C CYS A 148 1.58 14.44 -8.48
N ALA A 149 2.15 13.57 -9.34
CA ALA A 149 3.36 12.83 -9.03
C ALA A 149 4.59 13.76 -8.86
N GLU A 150 4.75 14.73 -9.74
CA GLU A 150 5.83 15.73 -9.68
C GLU A 150 5.72 16.59 -8.42
N LEU A 151 4.51 17.04 -8.07
CA LEU A 151 4.25 17.79 -6.85
C LEU A 151 4.56 16.98 -5.59
N ALA A 152 4.08 15.75 -5.52
CA ALA A 152 4.32 14.87 -4.37
C ALA A 152 5.82 14.60 -4.18
N HIS A 153 6.52 14.26 -5.26
CA HIS A 153 7.97 14.05 -5.23
C HIS A 153 8.72 15.30 -4.77
N SER A 154 8.35 16.49 -5.30
CA SER A 154 8.97 17.76 -4.91
C SER A 154 8.71 18.12 -3.44
N ALA A 155 7.60 17.65 -2.88
CA ALA A 155 7.26 17.80 -1.46
C ALA A 155 7.89 16.70 -0.56
N GLY A 156 8.73 15.82 -1.12
CA GLY A 156 9.33 14.71 -0.37
C GLY A 156 8.34 13.62 0.04
N ARG A 157 7.20 13.50 -0.67
CA ARG A 157 6.19 12.47 -0.42
C ARG A 157 6.33 11.31 -1.40
N GLU A 158 6.03 10.12 -0.92
CA GLU A 158 6.03 8.93 -1.75
C GLU A 158 4.85 8.91 -2.72
N VAL A 159 5.08 8.31 -3.88
CA VAL A 159 4.11 8.17 -4.96
C VAL A 159 3.99 6.70 -5.32
N MET A 160 2.77 6.22 -5.56
CA MET A 160 2.48 4.89 -6.07
C MET A 160 1.61 4.98 -7.32
N VAL A 161 1.72 3.98 -8.19
CA VAL A 161 0.74 3.77 -9.26
C VAL A 161 -0.49 3.10 -8.67
N HIS A 162 -1.65 3.75 -8.78
CA HIS A 162 -2.96 3.15 -8.47
C HIS A 162 -3.50 2.48 -9.72
N GLN A 163 -3.16 1.20 -9.91
CA GLN A 163 -3.41 0.44 -11.14
C GLN A 163 -4.87 -0.02 -11.22
N PRO A 164 -5.66 0.44 -12.20
CA PRO A 164 -7.02 -0.03 -12.39
C PRO A 164 -7.04 -1.51 -12.82
N MET A 165 -7.84 -2.31 -12.13
CA MET A 165 -7.96 -3.74 -12.34
C MET A 165 -9.42 -4.20 -12.35
N GLU A 166 -9.72 -5.26 -13.09
CA GLU A 166 -11.07 -5.79 -13.27
C GLU A 166 -11.75 -6.16 -11.95
N PRO A 167 -12.92 -5.55 -11.60
CA PRO A 167 -13.73 -5.98 -10.48
C PRO A 167 -14.67 -7.14 -10.85
N VAL A 168 -15.14 -7.89 -9.85
CA VAL A 168 -16.16 -8.94 -10.04
C VAL A 168 -17.45 -8.37 -10.66
N SER A 169 -17.77 -7.13 -10.33
CA SER A 169 -18.99 -6.43 -10.78
C SER A 169 -18.92 -5.86 -12.19
N TYR A 170 -17.80 -6.02 -12.92
CA TYR A 170 -17.70 -5.61 -14.32
C TYR A 170 -18.71 -6.40 -15.20
N PRO A 171 -19.40 -5.78 -16.17
CA PRO A 171 -19.26 -4.40 -16.66
C PRO A 171 -20.11 -3.35 -15.94
N ARG A 172 -20.86 -3.72 -14.90
CA ARG A 172 -21.69 -2.77 -14.14
C ARG A 172 -20.83 -1.67 -13.49
N ASN A 173 -19.75 -2.05 -12.83
CA ASN A 173 -18.75 -1.13 -12.31
C ASN A 173 -17.49 -1.22 -13.18
N LYS A 174 -17.13 -0.09 -13.77
CA LYS A 174 -15.97 0.00 -14.67
C LYS A 174 -14.75 0.50 -13.92
N PRO A 175 -13.62 -0.17 -13.99
CA PRO A 175 -12.38 0.25 -13.30
C PRO A 175 -11.70 1.44 -13.99
N GLY A 176 -12.27 1.97 -15.06
CA GLY A 176 -11.81 3.19 -15.72
C GLY A 176 -10.65 3.02 -16.70
N PRO A 177 -10.11 4.14 -17.21
CA PRO A 177 -9.08 4.14 -18.23
C PRO A 177 -7.76 3.52 -17.72
N GLY A 178 -7.10 2.73 -18.56
CA GLY A 178 -5.85 2.04 -18.22
C GLY A 178 -6.04 0.73 -17.45
N ALA A 179 -7.29 0.28 -17.33
CA ALA A 179 -7.60 -0.96 -16.62
C ALA A 179 -7.05 -2.20 -17.34
N ILE A 180 -6.68 -3.18 -16.54
CA ILE A 180 -6.32 -4.52 -16.99
C ILE A 180 -7.41 -5.52 -16.59
N PHE A 181 -7.60 -6.53 -17.44
CA PHE A 181 -8.69 -7.49 -17.34
C PHE A 181 -8.17 -8.92 -17.38
N VAL A 182 -8.85 -9.84 -16.72
CA VAL A 182 -8.51 -11.28 -16.73
C VAL A 182 -8.57 -11.87 -18.17
N SER A 183 -9.40 -11.32 -19.03
CA SER A 183 -9.48 -11.76 -20.44
C SER A 183 -8.28 -11.39 -21.31
N MET A 184 -7.43 -10.45 -20.85
CA MET A 184 -6.21 -10.06 -21.56
C MET A 184 -5.16 -11.17 -21.47
N ASN A 185 -4.35 -11.32 -22.50
CA ASN A 185 -3.18 -12.19 -22.46
C ASN A 185 -2.06 -11.54 -21.60
N THR A 186 -1.06 -12.31 -21.23
CA THR A 186 0.02 -11.84 -20.35
C THR A 186 0.84 -10.69 -20.94
N ALA A 187 1.06 -10.68 -22.26
CA ALA A 187 1.80 -9.62 -22.94
C ALA A 187 1.03 -8.29 -22.91
N ASP A 188 -0.28 -8.34 -23.15
CA ASP A 188 -1.13 -7.15 -23.11
C ASP A 188 -1.26 -6.58 -21.68
N ILE A 189 -1.36 -7.44 -20.67
CA ILE A 189 -1.35 -7.01 -19.26
C ILE A 189 -0.03 -6.29 -18.95
N ARG A 190 1.11 -6.88 -19.29
CA ARG A 190 2.43 -6.28 -19.09
C ARG A 190 2.54 -4.93 -19.78
N ALA A 191 2.20 -4.86 -21.05
CA ALA A 191 2.28 -3.62 -21.84
C ALA A 191 1.39 -2.51 -21.24
N ALA A 192 0.18 -2.85 -20.77
CA ALA A 192 -0.72 -1.91 -20.12
C ALA A 192 -0.16 -1.38 -18.80
N VAL A 193 0.40 -2.26 -17.95
CA VAL A 193 1.03 -1.86 -16.68
C VAL A 193 2.27 -1.00 -16.93
N GLU A 194 3.13 -1.38 -17.88
CA GLU A 194 4.31 -0.60 -18.25
C GLU A 194 3.95 0.80 -18.76
N ALA A 195 2.91 0.90 -19.59
CA ALA A 195 2.39 2.18 -20.06
C ALA A 195 1.85 3.05 -18.92
N ASN A 196 1.15 2.44 -17.96
CA ASN A 196 0.63 3.15 -16.80
C ASN A 196 1.74 3.65 -15.86
N LEU A 197 2.79 2.85 -15.66
CA LEU A 197 3.98 3.25 -14.88
C LEU A 197 4.66 4.51 -15.46
N GLN A 198 4.70 4.65 -16.79
CA GLN A 198 5.29 5.83 -17.45
C GLN A 198 4.49 7.11 -17.19
N LEU A 199 3.19 7.02 -16.88
CA LEU A 199 2.32 8.16 -16.63
C LEU A 199 2.44 8.71 -15.20
N VAL A 200 3.03 7.93 -14.29
CA VAL A 200 3.22 8.30 -12.88
C VAL A 200 4.71 8.28 -12.56
N PRO A 201 5.45 9.33 -12.89
CA PRO A 201 6.88 9.40 -12.58
C PRO A 201 7.12 9.37 -11.08
N TYR A 202 8.34 8.95 -10.68
CA TYR A 202 8.77 8.83 -9.28
C TYR A 202 8.02 7.80 -8.45
N ALA A 203 7.17 6.97 -9.06
CA ALA A 203 6.49 5.92 -8.33
C ALA A 203 7.49 4.94 -7.71
N VAL A 204 7.33 4.68 -6.41
CA VAL A 204 8.13 3.72 -5.64
C VAL A 204 7.41 2.38 -5.47
N GLY A 205 6.13 2.29 -5.86
CA GLY A 205 5.32 1.10 -5.75
C GLY A 205 4.08 1.10 -6.63
N LEU A 206 3.36 0.00 -6.59
CA LEU A 206 2.08 -0.18 -7.28
C LEU A 206 1.05 -0.79 -6.32
N THR A 207 -0.15 -0.23 -6.33
CA THR A 207 -1.33 -0.76 -5.62
C THR A 207 -2.49 -0.95 -6.59
N ASN A 208 -3.47 -1.79 -6.26
CA ASN A 208 -4.62 -2.05 -7.12
C ASN A 208 -5.81 -1.14 -6.81
N HIS A 209 -6.33 -0.45 -7.84
CA HIS A 209 -7.66 0.14 -7.83
C HIS A 209 -8.69 -0.93 -8.19
N MET A 210 -9.71 -1.13 -7.35
CA MET A 210 -10.64 -2.26 -7.50
C MET A 210 -9.88 -3.60 -7.60
N GLY A 211 -10.16 -4.40 -8.62
CA GLY A 211 -9.38 -5.60 -8.93
C GLY A 211 -9.82 -6.86 -8.18
N CYS A 212 -10.94 -6.84 -7.48
CA CYS A 212 -11.41 -8.00 -6.71
C CYS A 212 -11.65 -9.27 -7.56
N LYS A 213 -11.68 -9.18 -8.90
CA LYS A 213 -11.64 -10.33 -9.79
C LYS A 213 -10.22 -10.64 -10.26
N LEU A 214 -9.48 -9.62 -10.70
CA LEU A 214 -8.15 -9.81 -11.27
C LEU A 214 -7.13 -10.30 -10.23
N THR A 215 -7.19 -9.78 -9.00
CA THR A 215 -6.24 -10.17 -7.95
C THR A 215 -6.38 -11.61 -7.48
N GLN A 216 -7.45 -12.31 -7.86
CA GLN A 216 -7.63 -13.76 -7.64
C GLN A 216 -7.01 -14.62 -8.77
N ASP A 217 -6.74 -14.04 -9.94
CA ASP A 217 -6.17 -14.76 -11.09
C ASP A 217 -4.63 -14.76 -11.04
N ARG A 218 -4.05 -15.92 -10.70
CA ARG A 218 -2.60 -16.07 -10.54
C ARG A 218 -1.82 -15.74 -11.82
N ARG A 219 -2.37 -16.02 -13.01
CA ARG A 219 -1.75 -15.72 -14.30
C ARG A 219 -1.70 -14.21 -14.53
N ALA A 220 -2.83 -13.52 -14.32
CA ALA A 220 -2.92 -12.08 -14.51
C ALA A 220 -2.03 -11.33 -13.49
N VAL A 221 -2.06 -11.72 -12.22
CA VAL A 221 -1.19 -11.18 -11.18
C VAL A 221 0.29 -11.41 -11.51
N SER A 222 0.67 -12.61 -11.97
CA SER A 222 2.05 -12.86 -12.39
C SER A 222 2.49 -11.96 -13.53
N ALA A 223 1.60 -11.68 -14.50
CA ALA A 223 1.90 -10.75 -15.59
C ALA A 223 2.08 -9.30 -15.11
N VAL A 224 1.32 -8.86 -14.10
CA VAL A 224 1.54 -7.56 -13.43
C VAL A 224 2.91 -7.53 -12.78
N LEU A 225 3.25 -8.55 -11.99
CA LEU A 225 4.55 -8.63 -11.30
C LEU A 225 5.72 -8.66 -12.28
N GLU A 226 5.56 -9.34 -13.42
CA GLU A 226 6.56 -9.34 -14.48
C GLU A 226 6.83 -7.93 -15.05
N ALA A 227 5.80 -7.08 -15.19
CA ALA A 227 5.97 -5.70 -15.62
C ALA A 227 6.77 -4.85 -14.62
N LEU A 228 6.77 -5.24 -13.34
CA LEU A 228 7.51 -4.55 -12.26
C LEU A 228 8.96 -5.03 -12.11
N ARG A 229 9.31 -6.16 -12.74
CA ARG A 229 10.61 -6.80 -12.56
C ARG A 229 11.78 -5.89 -12.96
N GLY A 230 12.77 -5.78 -12.09
CA GLY A 230 13.96 -4.94 -12.30
C GLY A 230 13.74 -3.44 -12.11
N ARG A 231 12.56 -3.00 -11.67
CA ARG A 231 12.22 -1.58 -11.46
C ARG A 231 12.37 -1.08 -10.02
N ASN A 232 12.78 -1.96 -9.09
CA ASN A 232 12.88 -1.65 -7.66
C ASN A 232 11.61 -1.04 -7.05
N LEU A 233 10.45 -1.58 -7.45
CA LEU A 233 9.14 -1.16 -6.96
C LEU A 233 8.62 -2.16 -5.94
N PHE A 234 7.93 -1.67 -4.90
CA PHE A 234 7.17 -2.53 -4.00
C PHE A 234 5.70 -2.68 -4.46
N VAL A 235 5.03 -3.68 -3.93
CA VAL A 235 3.62 -3.95 -4.20
C VAL A 235 2.83 -3.75 -2.92
N LEU A 236 1.70 -3.07 -3.04
CA LEU A 236 0.69 -2.97 -2.00
C LEU A 236 -0.61 -3.62 -2.49
N ASP A 237 -1.00 -4.73 -1.89
CA ASP A 237 -2.30 -5.35 -2.13
C ASP A 237 -3.37 -4.65 -1.29
N SER A 238 -4.30 -3.97 -1.95
CA SER A 238 -5.43 -3.31 -1.28
C SER A 238 -6.46 -4.29 -0.70
N VAL A 239 -6.25 -5.59 -0.87
CA VAL A 239 -7.11 -6.68 -0.37
C VAL A 239 -8.60 -6.38 -0.62
N THR A 240 -8.95 -6.08 -1.87
CA THR A 240 -10.33 -5.82 -2.29
C THR A 240 -11.19 -7.08 -2.33
N HIS A 241 -10.57 -8.24 -2.06
CA HIS A 241 -11.21 -9.54 -1.93
C HIS A 241 -10.34 -10.49 -1.10
N ASP A 242 -10.96 -11.29 -0.21
CA ASP A 242 -10.28 -12.21 0.71
C ASP A 242 -9.43 -13.28 0.00
N HIS A 243 -9.81 -13.63 -1.25
CA HIS A 243 -9.06 -14.56 -2.08
C HIS A 243 -8.00 -13.89 -2.97
N SER A 244 -7.61 -12.63 -2.69
CA SER A 244 -6.49 -12.00 -3.38
C SER A 244 -5.22 -12.83 -3.21
N VAL A 245 -4.55 -13.08 -4.33
CA VAL A 245 -3.24 -13.74 -4.35
C VAL A 245 -2.09 -12.76 -4.60
N PHE A 246 -2.40 -11.46 -4.72
CA PHE A 246 -1.44 -10.45 -5.15
C PHE A 246 -0.26 -10.35 -4.18
N TYR A 247 -0.55 -10.13 -2.90
CA TYR A 247 0.49 -10.09 -1.86
C TYR A 247 1.31 -11.38 -1.80
N ALA A 248 0.64 -12.53 -1.74
CA ALA A 248 1.30 -13.82 -1.60
C ALA A 248 2.22 -14.14 -2.78
N LEU A 249 1.76 -13.88 -4.02
CA LEU A 249 2.56 -14.08 -5.22
C LEU A 249 3.72 -13.09 -5.32
N ALA A 250 3.51 -11.82 -4.97
CA ALA A 250 4.58 -10.83 -4.93
C ALA A 250 5.70 -11.28 -3.99
N ARG A 251 5.37 -11.70 -2.77
CA ARG A 251 6.33 -12.25 -1.81
C ARG A 251 7.03 -13.50 -2.33
N GLN A 252 6.29 -14.44 -2.92
CA GLN A 252 6.84 -15.68 -3.48
C GLN A 252 7.84 -15.40 -4.62
N GLN A 253 7.60 -14.35 -5.41
CA GLN A 253 8.46 -13.94 -6.53
C GLN A 253 9.59 -12.98 -6.12
N GLY A 254 9.76 -12.70 -4.82
CA GLY A 254 10.86 -11.90 -4.28
C GLY A 254 10.63 -10.38 -4.35
N PHE A 255 9.40 -9.93 -4.58
CA PHE A 255 9.09 -8.50 -4.49
C PHE A 255 8.94 -8.05 -3.04
N PRO A 256 9.42 -6.85 -2.69
CA PRO A 256 8.95 -6.18 -1.50
C PRO A 256 7.44 -6.00 -1.61
N ALA A 257 6.68 -6.54 -0.67
CA ALA A 257 5.23 -6.47 -0.75
C ALA A 257 4.61 -6.25 0.62
N LEU A 258 3.57 -5.46 0.62
CA LEU A 258 2.71 -5.11 1.73
C LEU A 258 1.27 -5.46 1.34
N LYS A 259 0.41 -5.59 2.33
CA LYS A 259 -1.03 -5.69 2.13
C LYS A 259 -1.72 -4.71 3.07
N ARG A 260 -2.91 -4.29 2.70
CA ARG A 260 -3.77 -3.50 3.58
C ARG A 260 -4.17 -4.33 4.80
N ASP A 261 -4.10 -3.73 5.98
CA ASP A 261 -4.48 -4.36 7.26
C ASP A 261 -5.88 -3.91 7.72
N LEU A 262 -6.39 -2.77 7.21
CA LEU A 262 -7.69 -2.19 7.57
C LEU A 262 -8.50 -1.83 6.34
#